data_3b4c13c3db7229bc1fada198f169361a
#
_entry.id   3b4c13c3db7229bc1fada198f169361a
#
_cell.length_a   1.000
_cell.length_b   1.000
_cell.length_c   1.000
_cell.angle_alpha   90.00
_cell.angle_beta   90.00
_cell.angle_gamma   90.00
#
_symmetry.space_group_name_H-M   'P 1'
#
loop_
_entity.id
_entity.type
_entity.pdbx_description
1 polymer ?
#
loop_
_entity_poly.entity_id
_entity_poly.type
_entity_poly.pdbx_seq_one_letter_code
_entity_poly.pdbx_strand_id
1 'polypeptide(L)'
;MPLIKSFCPGGVTSFFEPYKLRSTKKKLTKDLIMGARGGGFTLKKGTTTWVKASRSRTNKISIFIRKKPTENFHTTKTVTELLLKKAARKYRVSINHNIDLPIGAGYGTSAAGALSTALAMNEALGLGMTFDELGFYAHVAEIQCKTGLGTVGPQMVGGCIIQREGGPPGLCKIDQIPINRSYRIVSGYIGPISTSRILSSNTLYKIISAEGRKTMQTILSNPTLRNFLTKSEEFASNIGLMTERVRRLIKITKKNGSVGATQNMLGEAFHGIADVQRVPEILDALNSYDPMSKYFSTAIDFEGARLV
;
A
#
# COMPACT_ATOMS: atom_id res chain seq x y z
N MET A 1 -8.34 3.82 29.49
CA MET A 1 -8.89 4.37 28.23
C MET A 1 -9.51 3.25 27.41
N PRO A 2 -10.50 3.52 26.55
CA PRO A 2 -11.11 2.49 25.71
C PRO A 2 -10.10 1.83 24.79
N LEU A 3 -10.45 0.64 24.29
CA LEU A 3 -9.75 -0.03 23.21
C LEU A 3 -10.26 0.56 21.90
N ILE A 4 -9.40 1.22 21.16
CA ILE A 4 -9.75 1.83 19.87
C ILE A 4 -9.38 0.89 18.75
N LYS A 5 -10.31 0.72 17.80
CA LYS A 5 -10.15 -0.13 16.63
C LYS A 5 -10.16 0.70 15.36
N SER A 6 -9.27 0.37 14.44
CA SER A 6 -9.17 0.98 13.11
C SER A 6 -8.86 -0.07 12.06
N PHE A 7 -9.16 0.25 10.82
CA PHE A 7 -8.85 -0.57 9.65
C PHE A 7 -8.14 0.28 8.59
N CYS A 8 -7.15 -0.31 7.94
CA CYS A 8 -6.57 0.24 6.73
C CYS A 8 -6.51 -0.85 5.66
N PRO A 9 -7.05 -0.59 4.45
CA PRO A 9 -7.01 -1.54 3.35
C PRO A 9 -5.57 -1.87 2.96
N GLY A 10 -5.35 -3.06 2.42
CA GLY A 10 -4.14 -3.35 1.67
C GLY A 10 -4.08 -2.54 0.38
N GLY A 11 -2.89 -2.42 -0.20
CA GLY A 11 -2.70 -1.74 -1.47
C GLY A 11 -1.77 -2.50 -2.37
N VAL A 12 -2.13 -2.65 -3.64
CA VAL A 12 -1.23 -3.15 -4.69
C VAL A 12 -0.88 -2.02 -5.64
N THR A 13 0.39 -1.87 -5.91
CA THR A 13 0.90 -0.89 -6.87
C THR A 13 1.09 -1.56 -8.22
N SER A 14 0.44 -1.06 -9.26
CA SER A 14 0.49 -1.60 -10.62
C SER A 14 1.64 -1.01 -11.43
N PHE A 15 1.94 0.26 -11.22
CA PHE A 15 3.09 0.98 -11.79
C PHE A 15 3.45 2.16 -10.88
N PHE A 16 4.69 2.64 -10.97
CA PHE A 16 5.11 3.81 -10.20
C PHE A 16 6.28 4.55 -10.85
N GLU A 17 6.40 5.83 -10.50
CA GLU A 17 7.54 6.70 -10.75
C GLU A 17 8.00 7.25 -9.40
N PRO A 18 9.25 7.01 -8.96
CA PRO A 18 9.80 7.74 -7.82
C PRO A 18 9.71 9.24 -8.09
N TYR A 19 9.13 9.98 -7.17
CA TYR A 19 8.80 11.39 -7.40
C TYR A 19 9.28 12.25 -6.23
N LYS A 20 9.84 13.40 -6.58
CA LYS A 20 10.24 14.40 -5.61
C LYS A 20 9.42 15.67 -5.83
N LEU A 21 8.69 16.08 -4.82
CA LEU A 21 7.89 17.29 -4.88
C LEU A 21 8.80 18.51 -5.16
N ARG A 22 8.46 19.30 -6.22
CA ARG A 22 9.36 20.34 -6.73
C ARG A 22 9.33 21.63 -5.92
N SER A 23 8.24 21.92 -5.20
CA SER A 23 8.08 23.14 -4.42
C SER A 23 7.07 22.95 -3.30
N THR A 24 7.46 23.28 -2.08
CA THR A 24 6.52 23.47 -0.97
C THR A 24 6.80 24.85 -0.36
N LYS A 25 5.73 25.61 -0.07
CA LYS A 25 5.84 26.88 0.70
C LYS A 25 6.38 26.65 2.13
N LYS A 26 6.42 25.39 2.59
CA LYS A 26 7.03 24.97 3.85
C LYS A 26 8.45 24.46 3.58
N LYS A 27 9.43 24.89 4.36
CA LYS A 27 10.79 24.31 4.40
C LYS A 27 10.71 22.89 4.97
N LEU A 28 10.28 21.92 4.13
CA LEU A 28 10.32 20.50 4.47
C LEU A 28 11.72 19.96 4.18
N THR A 29 12.21 19.05 5.01
CA THR A 29 13.47 18.35 4.75
C THR A 29 13.37 17.51 3.47
N LYS A 30 14.50 17.27 2.81
CA LYS A 30 14.54 16.52 1.53
C LYS A 30 13.78 15.19 1.60
N ASP A 31 13.83 14.53 2.74
CA ASP A 31 13.21 13.21 2.94
C ASP A 31 11.68 13.30 3.02
N LEU A 32 11.12 14.37 3.55
CA LEU A 32 9.68 14.56 3.70
C LEU A 32 8.95 14.94 2.40
N ILE A 33 9.69 15.34 1.36
CA ILE A 33 9.12 15.65 0.04
C ILE A 33 9.27 14.50 -0.96
N MET A 34 9.87 13.40 -0.55
CA MET A 34 9.95 12.20 -1.36
C MET A 34 8.59 11.49 -1.40
N GLY A 35 8.29 10.90 -2.53
CA GLY A 35 7.09 10.14 -2.74
C GLY A 35 7.15 9.34 -4.02
N ALA A 36 6.00 8.86 -4.48
CA ALA A 36 5.86 8.23 -5.77
C ALA A 36 4.61 8.77 -6.49
N ARG A 37 4.67 8.86 -7.80
CA ARG A 37 3.51 8.92 -8.69
C ARG A 37 3.23 7.50 -9.15
N GLY A 38 2.00 7.20 -9.51
CA GLY A 38 1.68 5.85 -9.97
C GLY A 38 0.23 5.52 -9.82
N GLY A 39 -0.07 4.24 -9.84
CA GLY A 39 -1.43 3.77 -9.65
C GLY A 39 -1.51 2.34 -9.18
N GLY A 40 -2.70 1.97 -8.73
CA GLY A 40 -2.95 0.66 -8.17
C GLY A 40 -4.36 0.52 -7.62
N PHE A 41 -4.55 -0.47 -6.78
CA PHE A 41 -5.84 -0.78 -6.18
C PHE A 41 -5.71 -0.97 -4.68
N THR A 42 -6.76 -0.61 -3.96
CA THR A 42 -6.91 -0.96 -2.55
C THR A 42 -7.76 -2.22 -2.38
N LEU A 43 -7.39 -3.04 -1.43
CA LEU A 43 -7.98 -4.35 -1.17
C LEU A 43 -8.83 -4.32 0.10
N LYS A 44 -10.01 -4.94 0.08
CA LYS A 44 -10.86 -5.09 1.27
C LYS A 44 -10.22 -5.98 2.35
N LYS A 45 -9.23 -6.81 1.98
CA LYS A 45 -8.26 -7.40 2.91
C LYS A 45 -7.22 -6.33 3.29
N GLY A 46 -6.86 -6.25 4.58
CA GLY A 46 -5.97 -5.20 5.04
C GLY A 46 -5.38 -5.46 6.42
N THR A 47 -5.18 -4.39 7.15
CA THR A 47 -4.69 -4.42 8.53
C THR A 47 -5.73 -3.82 9.46
N THR A 48 -6.22 -4.63 10.40
CA THR A 48 -7.02 -4.17 11.53
C THR A 48 -6.09 -3.95 12.71
N THR A 49 -6.18 -2.79 13.33
CA THR A 49 -5.33 -2.39 14.45
C THR A 49 -6.17 -2.05 15.67
N TRP A 50 -5.77 -2.56 16.82
CA TRP A 50 -6.31 -2.21 18.13
C TRP A 50 -5.25 -1.47 18.92
N VAL A 51 -5.61 -0.32 19.46
CA VAL A 51 -4.75 0.50 20.31
C VAL A 51 -5.40 0.65 21.68
N LYS A 52 -4.62 0.33 22.72
CA LYS A 52 -4.94 0.64 24.11
C LYS A 52 -3.85 1.55 24.68
N ALA A 53 -4.23 2.71 25.20
CA ALA A 53 -3.32 3.63 25.83
C ALA A 53 -3.67 3.81 27.31
N SER A 54 -2.68 4.02 28.15
CA SER A 54 -2.83 4.40 29.56
C SER A 54 -1.76 5.43 29.95
N ARG A 55 -2.11 6.38 30.80
CA ARG A 55 -1.13 7.35 31.35
C ARG A 55 0.02 6.64 32.04
N SER A 56 1.23 7.15 31.90
CA SER A 56 2.44 6.58 32.46
C SER A 56 3.45 7.69 32.77
N ARG A 57 4.47 7.38 33.60
CA ARG A 57 5.59 8.31 33.86
C ARG A 57 6.56 8.40 32.68
N THR A 58 6.63 7.37 31.87
CA THR A 58 7.48 7.27 30.67
C THR A 58 6.70 6.69 29.50
N ASN A 59 7.09 7.05 28.26
CA ASN A 59 6.52 6.41 27.09
C ASN A 59 7.02 4.97 26.99
N LYS A 60 6.08 4.02 26.84
CA LYS A 60 6.36 2.60 26.58
C LYS A 60 5.48 2.13 25.43
N ILE A 61 6.08 1.40 24.49
CA ILE A 61 5.39 0.90 23.30
C ILE A 61 5.52 -0.61 23.30
N SER A 62 4.39 -1.31 23.12
CA SER A 62 4.35 -2.75 22.92
C SER A 62 3.56 -3.05 21.65
N ILE A 63 4.14 -3.81 20.72
CA ILE A 63 3.54 -4.13 19.44
C ILE A 63 3.33 -5.64 19.35
N PHE A 64 2.14 -6.02 18.86
CA PHE A 64 1.74 -7.41 18.70
C PHE A 64 1.18 -7.63 17.29
N ILE A 65 1.41 -8.82 16.73
CA ILE A 65 0.74 -9.32 15.54
C ILE A 65 -0.04 -10.57 15.96
N ARG A 66 -1.36 -10.54 15.79
CA ARG A 66 -2.25 -11.65 16.19
C ARG A 66 -1.98 -12.07 17.63
N LYS A 67 -1.84 -11.09 18.54
CA LYS A 67 -1.53 -11.24 19.96
C LYS A 67 -0.13 -11.80 20.29
N LYS A 68 0.74 -12.01 19.30
CA LYS A 68 2.14 -12.40 19.52
C LYS A 68 3.02 -11.15 19.52
N PRO A 69 3.91 -10.95 20.53
CA PRO A 69 4.79 -9.79 20.57
C PRO A 69 5.77 -9.80 19.39
N THR A 70 6.12 -8.61 18.89
CA THR A 70 7.05 -8.45 17.79
C THR A 70 7.87 -7.17 17.93
N GLU A 71 9.14 -7.23 17.54
CA GLU A 71 10.03 -6.07 17.46
C GLU A 71 10.23 -5.59 16.01
N ASN A 72 9.82 -6.41 15.03
CA ASN A 72 10.13 -6.19 13.60
C ASN A 72 9.17 -5.23 12.88
N PHE A 73 8.28 -4.53 13.59
CA PHE A 73 7.33 -3.58 13.02
C PHE A 73 7.81 -2.13 13.17
N HIS A 74 8.96 -1.84 12.55
CA HIS A 74 9.64 -0.55 12.68
C HIS A 74 8.76 0.64 12.27
N THR A 75 7.99 0.52 11.19
CA THR A 75 7.12 1.62 10.72
C THR A 75 6.01 1.94 11.72
N THR A 76 5.36 0.91 12.31
CA THR A 76 4.39 1.10 13.40
C THR A 76 5.03 1.74 14.62
N LYS A 77 6.24 1.31 15.01
CA LYS A 77 6.97 1.90 16.12
C LYS A 77 7.29 3.38 15.85
N THR A 78 7.82 3.68 14.67
CA THR A 78 8.20 5.04 14.27
C THR A 78 6.99 5.99 14.26
N VAL A 79 5.87 5.62 13.65
CA VAL A 79 4.67 6.47 13.67
C VAL A 79 4.14 6.68 15.10
N THR A 80 4.21 5.64 15.93
CA THR A 80 3.82 5.73 17.35
C THR A 80 4.70 6.73 18.11
N GLU A 81 6.01 6.65 17.92
CA GLU A 81 6.96 7.58 18.56
C GLU A 81 6.74 9.03 18.09
N LEU A 82 6.48 9.24 16.80
CA LEU A 82 6.18 10.56 16.24
C LEU A 82 4.90 11.15 16.87
N LEU A 83 3.84 10.37 16.98
CA LEU A 83 2.58 10.81 17.58
C LEU A 83 2.68 11.01 19.11
N LEU A 84 3.44 10.19 19.81
CA LEU A 84 3.71 10.38 21.25
C LEU A 84 4.47 11.68 21.55
N LYS A 85 5.27 12.20 20.60
CA LYS A 85 5.89 13.53 20.72
C LYS A 85 4.88 14.67 20.63
N LYS A 86 3.71 14.45 20.05
CA LYS A 86 2.60 15.42 19.97
C LYS A 86 1.67 15.37 21.16
N ALA A 87 1.69 14.25 21.90
CA ALA A 87 0.85 14.10 23.09
C ALA A 87 1.36 14.96 24.25
N ALA A 88 0.44 15.63 24.96
CA ALA A 88 0.77 16.47 26.11
C ALA A 88 1.33 15.69 27.33
N ARG A 89 1.17 14.37 27.32
CA ARG A 89 1.53 13.48 28.45
C ARG A 89 2.26 12.24 27.96
N LYS A 90 2.83 11.49 28.88
CA LYS A 90 3.48 10.20 28.59
C LYS A 90 2.45 9.06 28.72
N TYR A 91 2.61 8.06 27.86
CA TYR A 91 1.68 6.93 27.78
C TYR A 91 2.41 5.59 27.66
N ARG A 92 1.76 4.55 28.21
CA ARG A 92 1.99 3.17 27.81
C ARG A 92 1.00 2.83 26.72
N VAL A 93 1.48 2.50 25.54
CA VAL A 93 0.67 2.16 24.36
C VAL A 93 0.88 0.70 23.99
N SER A 94 -0.21 -0.03 23.85
CA SER A 94 -0.24 -1.39 23.34
C SER A 94 -0.96 -1.39 22.00
N ILE A 95 -0.31 -1.90 20.97
CA ILE A 95 -0.80 -1.95 19.59
C ILE A 95 -0.85 -3.41 19.17
N ASN A 96 -2.00 -3.87 18.67
CA ASN A 96 -2.12 -5.22 18.13
C ASN A 96 -2.67 -5.16 16.71
N HIS A 97 -1.94 -5.76 15.75
CA HIS A 97 -2.35 -5.88 14.37
C HIS A 97 -2.90 -7.28 14.06
N ASN A 98 -4.00 -7.31 13.30
CA ASN A 98 -4.39 -8.47 12.50
C ASN A 98 -4.19 -8.11 11.03
N ILE A 99 -3.33 -8.85 10.35
CA ILE A 99 -2.95 -8.59 8.96
C ILE A 99 -3.44 -9.74 8.11
N ASP A 100 -4.31 -9.43 7.13
CA ASP A 100 -4.94 -10.44 6.27
C ASP A 100 -4.10 -10.80 5.05
N LEU A 101 -3.04 -10.03 4.77
CA LEU A 101 -2.22 -10.12 3.57
C LEU A 101 -0.79 -10.55 3.89
N PRO A 102 -0.08 -11.18 2.95
CA PRO A 102 1.33 -11.52 3.12
C PRO A 102 2.20 -10.27 3.35
N ILE A 103 3.02 -10.31 4.39
CA ILE A 103 3.95 -9.22 4.72
C ILE A 103 5.16 -9.28 3.80
N GLY A 104 5.62 -8.12 3.29
CA GLY A 104 6.78 -8.03 2.40
C GLY A 104 6.53 -8.48 0.95
N ALA A 105 5.27 -8.64 0.57
CA ALA A 105 4.85 -9.17 -0.73
C ALA A 105 4.24 -8.12 -1.68
N GLY A 106 4.46 -6.83 -1.43
CA GLY A 106 3.93 -5.75 -2.27
C GLY A 106 2.45 -5.44 -2.06
N TYR A 107 1.89 -5.78 -0.88
CA TYR A 107 0.49 -5.49 -0.52
C TYR A 107 0.33 -4.26 0.40
N GLY A 108 1.34 -3.44 0.54
CA GLY A 108 1.26 -2.20 1.33
C GLY A 108 0.97 -2.40 2.83
N THR A 109 1.32 -3.57 3.39
CA THR A 109 1.02 -3.91 4.79
C THR A 109 1.74 -3.03 5.80
N SER A 110 2.91 -2.51 5.46
CA SER A 110 3.67 -1.57 6.30
C SER A 110 2.93 -0.23 6.45
N ALA A 111 2.54 0.37 5.33
CA ALA A 111 1.77 1.61 5.30
C ALA A 111 0.39 1.43 5.97
N ALA A 112 -0.28 0.27 5.74
CA ALA A 112 -1.54 -0.04 6.38
C ALA A 112 -1.40 -0.13 7.91
N GLY A 113 -0.33 -0.76 8.42
CA GLY A 113 -0.03 -0.80 9.84
C GLY A 113 0.24 0.57 10.45
N ALA A 114 1.02 1.41 9.76
CA ALA A 114 1.32 2.77 10.21
C ALA A 114 0.07 3.65 10.23
N LEU A 115 -0.72 3.67 9.14
CA LEU A 115 -1.89 4.53 9.02
C LEU A 115 -3.01 4.12 9.98
N SER A 116 -3.31 2.81 10.09
CA SER A 116 -4.30 2.34 11.06
C SER A 116 -3.86 2.62 12.49
N THR A 117 -2.56 2.51 12.81
CA THR A 117 -2.02 2.93 14.11
C THR A 117 -2.23 4.41 14.35
N ALA A 118 -1.94 5.26 13.35
CA ALA A 118 -2.10 6.71 13.49
C ALA A 118 -3.56 7.09 13.78
N LEU A 119 -4.52 6.50 13.06
CA LEU A 119 -5.95 6.71 13.29
C LEU A 119 -6.37 6.31 14.71
N ALA A 120 -6.03 5.10 15.14
CA ALA A 120 -6.43 4.62 16.46
C ALA A 120 -5.72 5.38 17.60
N MET A 121 -4.48 5.81 17.41
CA MET A 121 -3.77 6.64 18.40
C MET A 121 -4.34 8.05 18.50
N ASN A 122 -4.74 8.66 17.38
CA ASN A 122 -5.39 9.98 17.39
C ASN A 122 -6.58 9.97 18.34
N GLU A 123 -7.45 8.98 18.20
CA GLU A 123 -8.63 8.81 19.04
C GLU A 123 -8.24 8.43 20.48
N ALA A 124 -7.37 7.44 20.67
CA ALA A 124 -6.97 6.95 21.99
C ALA A 124 -6.28 8.01 22.86
N LEU A 125 -5.56 8.97 22.25
CA LEU A 125 -4.80 9.99 22.97
C LEU A 125 -5.47 11.37 22.92
N GLY A 126 -6.56 11.53 22.14
CA GLY A 126 -7.24 12.81 21.93
C GLY A 126 -6.33 13.85 21.29
N LEU A 127 -5.59 13.48 20.21
CA LEU A 127 -4.62 14.37 19.58
C LEU A 127 -5.25 15.47 18.74
N GLY A 128 -6.52 15.31 18.30
CA GLY A 128 -7.24 16.30 17.51
C GLY A 128 -6.66 16.56 16.12
N MET A 129 -5.99 15.55 15.54
CA MET A 129 -5.36 15.66 14.23
C MET A 129 -6.33 15.37 13.10
N THR A 130 -6.17 16.07 11.99
CA THR A 130 -6.91 15.81 10.75
C THR A 130 -6.43 14.52 10.06
N PHE A 131 -7.23 14.01 9.12
CA PHE A 131 -6.90 12.80 8.38
C PHE A 131 -5.60 12.95 7.58
N ASP A 132 -5.39 14.10 6.94
CA ASP A 132 -4.16 14.40 6.21
C ASP A 132 -2.92 14.47 7.13
N GLU A 133 -3.06 15.05 8.32
CA GLU A 133 -1.96 15.07 9.30
C GLU A 133 -1.58 13.66 9.76
N LEU A 134 -2.56 12.78 10.00
CA LEU A 134 -2.31 11.39 10.36
C LEU A 134 -1.62 10.63 9.23
N GLY A 135 -2.10 10.81 7.99
CA GLY A 135 -1.47 10.28 6.80
C GLY A 135 -0.05 10.80 6.58
N PHE A 136 0.19 12.08 6.88
CA PHE A 136 1.53 12.67 6.84
C PHE A 136 2.49 11.94 7.79
N TYR A 137 2.12 11.67 9.04
CA TYR A 137 2.98 10.95 9.99
C TYR A 137 3.19 9.50 9.59
N ALA A 138 2.18 8.83 9.05
CA ALA A 138 2.32 7.48 8.52
C ALA A 138 3.30 7.45 7.33
N HIS A 139 3.21 8.41 6.41
CA HIS A 139 4.15 8.56 5.29
C HIS A 139 5.57 8.85 5.75
N VAL A 140 5.77 9.76 6.71
CA VAL A 140 7.08 10.04 7.29
C VAL A 140 7.72 8.79 7.88
N ALA A 141 6.92 7.96 8.58
CA ALA A 141 7.40 6.70 9.14
C ALA A 141 7.83 5.71 8.04
N GLU A 142 7.07 5.61 6.93
CA GLU A 142 7.44 4.80 5.76
C GLU A 142 8.77 5.24 5.15
N ILE A 143 8.97 6.55 4.95
CA ILE A 143 10.21 7.11 4.40
C ILE A 143 11.40 6.83 5.32
N GLN A 144 11.26 7.09 6.62
CA GLN A 144 12.34 6.88 7.60
C GLN A 144 12.74 5.41 7.71
N CYS A 145 11.77 4.50 7.64
CA CYS A 145 12.00 3.05 7.67
C CYS A 145 12.37 2.45 6.30
N LYS A 146 12.33 3.24 5.21
CA LYS A 146 12.58 2.79 3.82
C LYS A 146 11.67 1.64 3.40
N THR A 147 10.41 1.65 3.86
CA THR A 147 9.41 0.60 3.61
C THR A 147 8.45 0.95 2.48
N GLY A 148 8.29 2.22 2.13
CA GLY A 148 7.45 2.68 1.04
C GLY A 148 7.68 4.13 0.65
N LEU A 149 7.23 4.54 -0.54
CA LEU A 149 7.37 5.91 -1.06
C LEU A 149 6.02 6.61 -1.29
N GLY A 150 4.90 5.89 -1.42
CA GLY A 150 3.65 6.53 -1.83
C GLY A 150 2.39 5.72 -1.58
N THR A 151 2.43 4.69 -0.75
CA THR A 151 1.30 3.78 -0.53
C THR A 151 0.25 4.35 0.43
N VAL A 152 0.64 5.21 1.36
CA VAL A 152 -0.25 5.76 2.40
C VAL A 152 -1.41 6.54 1.79
N GLY A 153 -1.14 7.50 0.89
CA GLY A 153 -2.19 8.30 0.26
C GLY A 153 -3.27 7.48 -0.44
N PRO A 154 -2.91 6.55 -1.34
CA PRO A 154 -3.85 5.60 -1.93
C PRO A 154 -4.71 4.83 -0.92
N GLN A 155 -4.13 4.35 0.17
CA GLN A 155 -4.85 3.62 1.22
C GLN A 155 -5.79 4.50 2.05
N MET A 156 -5.59 5.81 2.06
CA MET A 156 -6.54 6.76 2.65
C MET A 156 -7.82 6.90 1.82
N VAL A 157 -7.70 6.80 0.49
CA VAL A 157 -8.79 7.14 -0.44
C VAL A 157 -9.60 5.91 -0.87
N GLY A 158 -8.92 4.81 -1.22
CA GLY A 158 -9.58 3.60 -1.71
C GLY A 158 -9.88 3.61 -3.23
N GLY A 159 -10.15 2.44 -3.82
CA GLY A 159 -10.57 2.28 -5.21
C GLY A 159 -9.45 1.92 -6.20
N CYS A 160 -9.65 2.28 -7.45
CA CYS A 160 -8.65 2.26 -8.51
C CYS A 160 -7.95 3.62 -8.56
N ILE A 161 -6.75 3.68 -8.04
CA ILE A 161 -6.07 4.93 -7.71
C ILE A 161 -5.09 5.34 -8.80
N ILE A 162 -5.06 6.65 -9.07
CA ILE A 162 -3.98 7.33 -9.78
C ILE A 162 -3.41 8.43 -8.86
N GLN A 163 -2.22 8.27 -8.36
CA GLN A 163 -1.49 9.31 -7.64
C GLN A 163 -0.72 10.17 -8.64
N ARG A 164 -1.28 11.33 -8.99
CA ARG A 164 -0.76 12.24 -10.03
C ARG A 164 0.45 13.05 -9.58
N GLU A 165 0.50 13.39 -8.30
CA GLU A 165 1.67 14.03 -7.67
C GLU A 165 2.05 13.24 -6.42
N GLY A 166 3.32 12.87 -6.33
CA GLY A 166 3.88 12.18 -5.18
C GLY A 166 4.12 13.14 -4.01
N GLY A 167 4.28 12.58 -2.82
CA GLY A 167 4.52 13.31 -1.59
C GLY A 167 3.62 12.81 -0.46
N PRO A 168 3.76 13.41 0.73
CA PRO A 168 2.91 13.06 1.87
C PRO A 168 1.46 13.49 1.64
N PRO A 169 0.47 12.80 2.27
CA PRO A 169 -0.90 13.27 2.36
C PRO A 169 -1.00 14.75 2.78
N GLY A 170 -1.98 15.45 2.21
CA GLY A 170 -2.11 16.91 2.31
C GLY A 170 -1.26 17.70 1.30
N LEU A 171 -0.29 17.05 0.63
CA LEU A 171 0.51 17.65 -0.45
C LEU A 171 0.47 16.84 -1.74
N CYS A 172 0.25 15.53 -1.69
CA CYS A 172 0.07 14.68 -2.87
C CYS A 172 -1.28 14.95 -3.55
N LYS A 173 -1.37 14.63 -4.85
CA LYS A 173 -2.64 14.67 -5.59
C LYS A 173 -3.04 13.28 -6.02
N ILE A 174 -4.20 12.85 -5.55
CA ILE A 174 -4.79 11.54 -5.82
C ILE A 174 -6.06 11.72 -6.62
N ASP A 175 -6.21 10.88 -7.64
CA ASP A 175 -7.37 10.76 -8.50
C ASP A 175 -7.79 9.29 -8.58
N GLN A 176 -8.96 9.00 -9.13
CA GLN A 176 -9.49 7.64 -9.25
C GLN A 176 -9.99 7.39 -10.68
N ILE A 177 -9.79 6.16 -11.16
CA ILE A 177 -10.54 5.68 -12.32
C ILE A 177 -11.85 5.07 -11.78
N PRO A 178 -13.02 5.58 -12.18
CA PRO A 178 -14.29 4.98 -11.80
C PRO A 178 -14.40 3.56 -12.35
N ILE A 179 -14.65 2.59 -11.48
CA ILE A 179 -14.79 1.18 -11.84
C ILE A 179 -16.01 0.55 -11.16
N ASN A 180 -16.55 -0.52 -11.77
CA ASN A 180 -17.68 -1.22 -11.20
C ASN A 180 -17.29 -1.92 -9.88
N ARG A 181 -18.15 -1.85 -8.88
CA ARG A 181 -17.98 -2.50 -7.58
C ARG A 181 -18.11 -4.05 -7.64
N SER A 182 -18.62 -4.61 -8.75
CA SER A 182 -18.64 -6.05 -9.00
C SER A 182 -17.24 -6.63 -9.21
N TYR A 183 -16.29 -5.84 -9.64
CA TYR A 183 -14.92 -6.30 -9.86
C TYR A 183 -14.26 -6.82 -8.59
N ARG A 184 -13.44 -7.85 -8.79
CA ARG A 184 -12.61 -8.47 -7.76
C ARG A 184 -11.16 -8.43 -8.18
N ILE A 185 -10.30 -8.33 -7.19
CA ILE A 185 -8.86 -8.55 -7.35
C ILE A 185 -8.63 -10.05 -7.16
N VAL A 186 -8.01 -10.69 -8.15
CA VAL A 186 -7.40 -12.01 -8.02
C VAL A 186 -5.90 -11.80 -7.89
N SER A 187 -5.28 -12.43 -6.90
CA SER A 187 -3.87 -12.20 -6.61
C SER A 187 -3.20 -13.48 -6.10
N GLY A 188 -1.89 -13.54 -6.29
CA GLY A 188 -1.04 -14.61 -5.77
C GLY A 188 0.32 -14.08 -5.39
N TYR A 189 0.92 -14.72 -4.39
CA TYR A 189 2.21 -14.39 -3.83
C TYR A 189 3.16 -15.57 -3.95
N ILE A 190 4.37 -15.30 -4.42
CA ILE A 190 5.44 -16.28 -4.63
C ILE A 190 6.58 -16.03 -3.64
N GLY A 191 7.07 -14.80 -3.57
CA GLY A 191 8.19 -14.45 -2.70
C GLY A 191 8.37 -12.94 -2.48
N PRO A 192 9.17 -12.55 -1.49
CA PRO A 192 9.50 -11.15 -1.26
C PRO A 192 10.54 -10.67 -2.27
N ILE A 193 10.42 -9.42 -2.72
CA ILE A 193 11.49 -8.69 -3.42
C ILE A 193 11.95 -7.55 -2.51
N SER A 194 13.27 -7.40 -2.35
CA SER A 194 13.83 -6.33 -1.51
C SER A 194 13.65 -4.95 -2.16
N THR A 195 12.71 -4.18 -1.65
CA THR A 195 12.44 -2.79 -2.06
C THR A 195 13.68 -1.90 -1.93
N SER A 196 14.43 -2.04 -0.84
CA SER A 196 15.62 -1.24 -0.58
C SER A 196 16.70 -1.48 -1.63
N ARG A 197 16.89 -2.72 -2.07
CA ARG A 197 17.88 -3.10 -3.10
C ARG A 197 17.53 -2.50 -4.47
N ILE A 198 16.24 -2.45 -4.81
CA ILE A 198 15.78 -1.87 -6.08
C ILE A 198 15.97 -0.36 -6.06
N LEU A 199 15.54 0.32 -4.99
CA LEU A 199 15.60 1.78 -4.88
C LEU A 199 17.03 2.32 -4.70
N SER A 200 18.00 1.49 -4.31
CA SER A 200 19.42 1.87 -4.21
C SER A 200 20.19 1.78 -5.53
N SER A 201 19.64 1.12 -6.55
CA SER A 201 20.26 1.00 -7.87
C SER A 201 19.97 2.24 -8.73
N ASN A 202 20.97 3.07 -9.01
CA ASN A 202 20.83 4.24 -9.86
C ASN A 202 20.31 3.92 -11.27
N THR A 203 20.71 2.79 -11.84
CA THR A 203 20.27 2.34 -13.18
C THR A 203 18.78 2.00 -13.16
N LEU A 204 18.35 1.14 -12.23
CA LEU A 204 16.94 0.78 -12.08
C LEU A 204 16.08 1.99 -11.75
N TYR A 205 16.56 2.89 -10.89
CA TYR A 205 15.87 4.14 -10.58
C TYR A 205 15.56 4.97 -11.84
N LYS A 206 16.54 5.12 -12.75
CA LYS A 206 16.36 5.86 -14.01
C LYS A 206 15.36 5.17 -14.94
N ILE A 207 15.44 3.85 -15.08
CA ILE A 207 14.53 3.06 -15.92
C ILE A 207 13.09 3.17 -15.37
N ILE A 208 12.91 2.92 -14.08
CA ILE A 208 11.59 3.02 -13.42
C ILE A 208 11.01 4.43 -13.55
N SER A 209 11.84 5.47 -13.39
CA SER A 209 11.38 6.86 -13.51
C SER A 209 10.93 7.20 -14.94
N ALA A 210 11.66 6.74 -15.97
CA ALA A 210 11.30 6.99 -17.36
C ALA A 210 10.03 6.23 -17.76
N GLU A 211 9.99 4.93 -17.50
CA GLU A 211 8.84 4.08 -17.83
C GLU A 211 7.58 4.47 -17.03
N GLY A 212 7.73 4.78 -15.73
CA GLY A 212 6.62 5.21 -14.89
C GLY A 212 6.00 6.52 -15.37
N ARG A 213 6.82 7.48 -15.80
CA ARG A 213 6.36 8.75 -16.41
C ARG A 213 5.59 8.51 -17.69
N LYS A 214 6.11 7.70 -18.61
CA LYS A 214 5.46 7.33 -19.87
C LYS A 214 4.14 6.63 -19.62
N THR A 215 4.13 5.65 -18.70
CA THR A 215 2.94 4.91 -18.30
C THR A 215 1.85 5.85 -17.75
N MET A 216 2.22 6.77 -16.85
CA MET A 216 1.29 7.77 -16.30
C MET A 216 0.66 8.63 -17.40
N GLN A 217 1.47 9.16 -18.34
CA GLN A 217 0.97 9.97 -19.44
C GLN A 217 -0.02 9.21 -20.32
N THR A 218 0.31 7.95 -20.67
CA THR A 218 -0.56 7.11 -21.50
C THR A 218 -1.85 6.71 -20.79
N ILE A 219 -1.82 6.46 -19.49
CA ILE A 219 -3.03 6.17 -18.71
C ILE A 219 -3.91 7.43 -18.63
N LEU A 220 -3.35 8.59 -18.36
CA LEU A 220 -4.10 9.84 -18.25
C LEU A 220 -4.72 10.29 -19.57
N SER A 221 -4.15 9.95 -20.73
CA SER A 221 -4.76 10.23 -22.03
C SER A 221 -5.98 9.35 -22.34
N ASN A 222 -6.10 8.18 -21.71
CA ASN A 222 -7.24 7.27 -21.82
C ASN A 222 -7.45 6.52 -20.50
N PRO A 223 -8.09 7.14 -19.48
CA PRO A 223 -8.16 6.62 -18.11
C PRO A 223 -9.26 5.56 -17.96
N THR A 224 -9.14 4.45 -18.69
CA THR A 224 -10.02 3.29 -18.58
C THR A 224 -9.33 2.16 -17.82
N LEU A 225 -10.10 1.31 -17.13
CA LEU A 225 -9.57 0.15 -16.40
C LEU A 225 -8.71 -0.76 -17.28
N ARG A 226 -9.17 -1.02 -18.53
CA ARG A 226 -8.43 -1.87 -19.48
C ARG A 226 -7.09 -1.23 -19.87
N ASN A 227 -7.08 0.05 -20.22
CA ASN A 227 -5.84 0.75 -20.56
C ASN A 227 -4.90 0.83 -19.37
N PHE A 228 -5.42 1.09 -18.16
CA PHE A 228 -4.65 1.10 -16.91
C PHE A 228 -3.91 -0.24 -16.71
N LEU A 229 -4.61 -1.38 -16.79
CA LEU A 229 -4.01 -2.69 -16.59
C LEU A 229 -3.02 -3.06 -17.70
N THR A 230 -3.35 -2.77 -18.96
CA THR A 230 -2.45 -3.02 -20.11
C THR A 230 -1.15 -2.24 -19.97
N LYS A 231 -1.24 -0.94 -19.67
CA LYS A 231 -0.03 -0.10 -19.53
C LYS A 231 0.78 -0.42 -18.27
N SER A 232 0.13 -0.89 -17.22
CA SER A 232 0.81 -1.40 -16.02
C SER A 232 1.56 -2.70 -16.29
N GLU A 233 1.01 -3.61 -17.10
CA GLU A 233 1.71 -4.84 -17.52
C GLU A 233 2.92 -4.53 -18.42
N GLU A 234 2.78 -3.58 -19.37
CA GLU A 234 3.89 -3.09 -20.18
C GLU A 234 4.98 -2.48 -19.30
N PHE A 235 4.62 -1.63 -18.34
CA PHE A 235 5.56 -1.07 -17.36
C PHE A 235 6.34 -2.17 -16.62
N ALA A 236 5.62 -3.14 -16.04
CA ALA A 236 6.23 -4.23 -15.30
C ALA A 236 7.21 -5.06 -16.14
N SER A 237 6.91 -5.24 -17.43
CA SER A 237 7.78 -5.93 -18.38
C SER A 237 9.02 -5.10 -18.72
N ASN A 238 8.86 -3.80 -18.95
CA ASN A 238 9.93 -2.92 -19.41
C ASN A 238 10.97 -2.61 -18.33
N ILE A 239 10.57 -2.59 -17.05
CA ILE A 239 11.52 -2.36 -15.95
C ILE A 239 12.37 -3.58 -15.61
N GLY A 240 12.10 -4.75 -16.22
CA GLY A 240 12.92 -5.95 -16.09
C GLY A 240 12.86 -6.64 -14.72
N LEU A 241 11.84 -6.36 -13.90
CA LEU A 241 11.69 -6.98 -12.57
C LEU A 241 10.68 -8.14 -12.55
N MET A 242 10.00 -8.41 -13.66
CA MET A 242 9.03 -9.48 -13.77
C MET A 242 9.72 -10.82 -13.98
N THR A 243 9.57 -11.73 -13.02
CA THR A 243 10.06 -13.11 -13.18
C THR A 243 9.21 -13.88 -14.20
N GLU A 244 9.78 -14.91 -14.81
CA GLU A 244 9.03 -15.75 -15.76
C GLU A 244 7.83 -16.44 -15.09
N ARG A 245 7.94 -16.77 -13.82
CA ARG A 245 6.84 -17.35 -13.05
C ARG A 245 5.68 -16.36 -12.92
N VAL A 246 5.93 -15.11 -12.54
CA VAL A 246 4.92 -14.04 -12.47
C VAL A 246 4.31 -13.80 -13.85
N ARG A 247 5.12 -13.77 -14.92
CA ARG A 247 4.64 -13.61 -16.30
C ARG A 247 3.65 -14.72 -16.70
N ARG A 248 3.94 -15.97 -16.34
CA ARG A 248 3.03 -17.09 -16.62
C ARG A 248 1.73 -16.99 -15.86
N LEU A 249 1.76 -16.62 -14.58
CA LEU A 249 0.56 -16.43 -13.76
C LEU A 249 -0.33 -15.30 -14.30
N ILE A 250 0.27 -14.19 -14.74
CA ILE A 250 -0.44 -13.10 -15.42
C ILE A 250 -1.12 -13.61 -16.70
N LYS A 251 -0.41 -14.39 -17.52
CA LYS A 251 -0.95 -14.97 -18.76
C LYS A 251 -2.14 -15.91 -18.49
N ILE A 252 -2.03 -16.77 -17.48
CA ILE A 252 -3.12 -17.68 -17.07
C ILE A 252 -4.32 -16.85 -16.60
N THR A 253 -4.13 -15.86 -15.75
CA THR A 253 -5.18 -14.97 -15.24
C THR A 253 -5.93 -14.28 -16.39
N LYS A 254 -5.20 -13.76 -17.38
CA LYS A 254 -5.79 -13.10 -18.57
C LYS A 254 -6.55 -14.08 -19.46
N LYS A 255 -5.99 -15.27 -19.70
CA LYS A 255 -6.64 -16.32 -20.54
C LYS A 255 -7.97 -16.79 -19.97
N ASN A 256 -8.13 -16.77 -18.65
CA ASN A 256 -9.34 -17.24 -17.96
C ASN A 256 -10.31 -16.09 -17.59
N GLY A 257 -10.24 -14.94 -18.27
CA GLY A 257 -11.32 -13.94 -18.29
C GLY A 257 -11.13 -12.73 -17.38
N SER A 258 -9.89 -12.43 -16.90
CA SER A 258 -9.65 -11.15 -16.28
C SER A 258 -9.66 -10.00 -17.29
N VAL A 259 -10.04 -8.81 -16.87
CA VAL A 259 -9.96 -7.57 -17.67
C VAL A 259 -8.51 -7.26 -18.03
N GLY A 260 -7.59 -7.62 -17.14
CA GLY A 260 -6.15 -7.52 -17.27
C GLY A 260 -5.46 -7.91 -15.96
N ALA A 261 -4.16 -8.10 -16.01
CA ALA A 261 -3.34 -8.45 -14.84
C ALA A 261 -1.93 -7.89 -14.98
N THR A 262 -1.28 -7.61 -13.86
CA THR A 262 0.10 -7.11 -13.81
C THR A 262 0.80 -7.58 -12.53
N GLN A 263 2.10 -7.31 -12.43
CA GLN A 263 2.89 -7.57 -11.23
C GLN A 263 2.53 -6.60 -10.10
N ASN A 264 2.54 -7.06 -8.86
CA ASN A 264 2.59 -6.17 -7.69
C ASN A 264 3.98 -5.56 -7.62
N MET A 265 4.06 -4.23 -7.73
CA MET A 265 5.36 -3.58 -7.65
C MET A 265 5.99 -3.77 -6.27
N LEU A 266 7.26 -4.18 -6.34
CA LEU A 266 8.17 -4.52 -5.26
C LEU A 266 7.77 -5.82 -4.50
N GLY A 267 7.10 -6.76 -5.23
CA GLY A 267 6.84 -8.10 -4.75
C GLY A 267 6.90 -9.13 -5.89
N GLU A 268 7.37 -10.36 -5.64
CA GLU A 268 7.16 -11.48 -6.56
C GLU A 268 5.73 -11.99 -6.39
N ALA A 269 4.80 -11.16 -6.84
CA ALA A 269 3.37 -11.32 -6.72
C ALA A 269 2.70 -10.66 -7.92
N PHE A 270 1.45 -11.02 -8.18
CA PHE A 270 0.66 -10.41 -9.24
C PHE A 270 -0.75 -10.08 -8.74
N HIS A 271 -1.43 -9.21 -9.47
CA HIS A 271 -2.86 -8.98 -9.33
C HIS A 271 -3.53 -8.87 -10.70
N GLY A 272 -4.71 -9.43 -10.82
CA GLY A 272 -5.61 -9.28 -11.94
C GLY A 272 -6.96 -8.75 -11.48
N ILE A 273 -7.65 -8.05 -12.37
CA ILE A 273 -9.00 -7.55 -12.12
C ILE A 273 -9.98 -8.35 -12.97
N ALA A 274 -10.99 -8.92 -12.35
CA ALA A 274 -11.99 -9.73 -13.01
C ALA A 274 -13.39 -9.42 -12.49
N ASP A 275 -14.41 -9.66 -13.30
CA ASP A 275 -15.77 -9.73 -12.82
C ASP A 275 -15.90 -10.88 -11.80
N VAL A 276 -16.74 -10.71 -10.80
CA VAL A 276 -16.92 -11.68 -9.72
C VAL A 276 -17.27 -13.07 -10.25
N GLN A 277 -17.99 -13.16 -11.36
CA GLN A 277 -18.40 -14.42 -11.99
C GLN A 277 -17.22 -15.20 -12.59
N ARG A 278 -16.12 -14.52 -12.97
CA ARG A 278 -14.92 -15.14 -13.55
C ARG A 278 -13.90 -15.58 -12.52
N VAL A 279 -14.07 -15.16 -11.27
CA VAL A 279 -13.10 -15.44 -10.20
C VAL A 279 -12.88 -16.95 -9.97
N PRO A 280 -13.91 -17.81 -9.89
CA PRO A 280 -13.69 -19.24 -9.67
C PRO A 280 -12.83 -19.87 -10.78
N GLU A 281 -13.16 -19.62 -12.05
CA GLU A 281 -12.43 -20.16 -13.20
C GLU A 281 -10.94 -19.74 -13.19
N ILE A 282 -10.66 -18.48 -12.85
CA ILE A 282 -9.29 -17.98 -12.75
C ILE A 282 -8.53 -18.66 -11.61
N LEU A 283 -9.16 -18.80 -10.43
CA LEU A 283 -8.51 -19.44 -9.28
C LEU A 283 -8.24 -20.91 -9.52
N ASP A 284 -9.18 -21.64 -10.15
CA ASP A 284 -9.02 -23.05 -10.50
C ASP A 284 -7.87 -23.25 -11.48
N ALA A 285 -7.76 -22.40 -12.52
CA ALA A 285 -6.66 -22.43 -13.46
C ALA A 285 -5.30 -22.14 -12.82
N LEU A 286 -5.24 -21.20 -11.89
CA LEU A 286 -4.03 -20.87 -11.14
C LEU A 286 -3.61 -22.01 -10.22
N ASN A 287 -4.55 -22.57 -9.45
CA ASN A 287 -4.29 -23.69 -8.54
C ASN A 287 -3.88 -24.96 -9.31
N SER A 288 -4.46 -25.21 -10.49
CA SER A 288 -4.09 -26.34 -11.35
C SER A 288 -2.67 -26.18 -11.91
N TYR A 289 -2.24 -24.94 -12.20
CA TYR A 289 -0.90 -24.68 -12.72
C TYR A 289 0.18 -24.78 -11.62
N ASP A 290 -0.09 -24.24 -10.44
CA ASP A 290 0.86 -24.20 -9.33
C ASP A 290 0.13 -24.34 -7.98
N PRO A 291 -0.13 -25.59 -7.57
CA PRO A 291 -0.88 -25.88 -6.34
C PRO A 291 -0.12 -25.53 -5.06
N MET A 292 1.19 -25.27 -5.15
CA MET A 292 2.04 -24.93 -4.00
C MET A 292 1.96 -23.45 -3.63
N SER A 293 1.55 -22.59 -4.54
CA SER A 293 1.35 -21.17 -4.28
C SER A 293 -0.03 -20.87 -3.71
N LYS A 294 -0.14 -19.74 -3.01
CA LYS A 294 -1.40 -19.30 -2.44
C LYS A 294 -2.04 -18.22 -3.31
N TYR A 295 -3.20 -18.53 -3.87
CA TYR A 295 -4.03 -17.61 -4.62
C TYR A 295 -5.26 -17.22 -3.81
N PHE A 296 -5.72 -16.00 -3.99
CA PHE A 296 -6.92 -15.52 -3.32
C PHE A 296 -7.64 -14.47 -4.17
N SER A 297 -8.91 -14.27 -3.88
CA SER A 297 -9.63 -13.11 -4.36
C SER A 297 -10.08 -12.21 -3.20
N THR A 298 -10.28 -10.94 -3.51
CA THR A 298 -10.81 -9.95 -2.58
C THR A 298 -11.58 -8.87 -3.33
N ALA A 299 -12.54 -8.25 -2.67
CA ALA A 299 -13.16 -7.04 -3.20
C ALA A 299 -12.16 -5.87 -3.17
N ILE A 300 -12.41 -4.88 -4.03
CA ILE A 300 -11.73 -3.58 -3.95
C ILE A 300 -12.36 -2.80 -2.79
N ASP A 301 -11.53 -2.20 -1.97
CA ASP A 301 -11.98 -1.28 -0.91
C ASP A 301 -12.14 0.13 -1.51
N PHE A 302 -13.32 0.72 -1.39
CA PHE A 302 -13.62 2.06 -1.91
C PHE A 302 -13.75 3.11 -0.81
N GLU A 303 -13.48 2.74 0.42
CA GLU A 303 -13.68 3.62 1.58
C GLU A 303 -12.36 4.14 2.17
N GLY A 304 -11.27 3.41 1.94
CA GLY A 304 -9.98 3.76 2.52
C GLY A 304 -9.85 3.44 4.02
N ALA A 305 -8.82 3.99 4.64
CA ALA A 305 -8.54 3.78 6.06
C ALA A 305 -9.58 4.49 6.95
N ARG A 306 -9.99 3.84 8.07
CA ARG A 306 -11.09 4.31 8.92
C ARG A 306 -11.03 3.76 10.34
N LEU A 307 -11.69 4.43 11.28
CA LEU A 307 -12.06 3.85 12.58
C LEU A 307 -13.21 2.84 12.37
N VAL A 308 -13.28 1.78 13.17
CA VAL A 308 -14.28 0.69 13.05
C VAL A 308 -14.73 0.20 14.43
#